data_ef3f46c74354b1691dd3b046a365b8cb
#
_entry.id   ef3f46c74354b1691dd3b046a365b8cb
#
_cell.length_a   1.000
_cell.length_b   1.000
_cell.length_c   1.000
_cell.angle_alpha   90.00
_cell.angle_beta   90.00
_cell.angle_gamma   90.00
#
_symmetry.space_group_name_H-M   'P 1'
#
loop_
_entity.id
_entity.type
_entity.pdbx_description
1 polymer ?
#
loop_
_entity_poly.entity_id
_entity_poly.type
_entity_poly.pdbx_seq_one_letter_code
_entity_poly.pdbx_strand_id
1 'polypeptide(L)'
;MSNFLINNAYRILGLDGSANQKSILKRSKEIINRLNIDDYPEYNLDINLSEKFRTEESVNDALKRLQNMKNNLHEYFFWFNIADTVDEDACDYLQYNDIDAIDDAIEIWKNASNIKNSTGLCYKKNLSLLYCLMLFKEDNDELLKESLS
;
A
#
# COMPACT_ATOMS: atom_id res chain seq x y z
N MET A 1 12.75 5.17 -8.39
CA MET A 1 11.28 5.35 -8.47
C MET A 1 10.50 4.26 -7.72
N SER A 2 11.01 3.06 -7.69
CA SER A 2 10.39 1.89 -7.05
C SER A 2 10.38 1.94 -5.52
N ASN A 3 11.38 2.55 -4.89
CA ASN A 3 11.56 2.49 -3.44
C ASN A 3 10.50 3.26 -2.65
N PHE A 4 9.90 4.31 -3.20
CA PHE A 4 8.92 5.10 -2.48
C PHE A 4 7.58 4.37 -2.28
N LEU A 5 7.21 3.46 -3.17
CA LEU A 5 6.02 2.63 -3.00
C LEU A 5 6.25 1.52 -1.98
N ILE A 6 7.39 0.82 -2.07
CA ILE A 6 7.75 -0.26 -1.15
C ILE A 6 7.90 0.25 0.27
N ASN A 7 8.59 1.40 0.43
CA ASN A 7 8.89 1.99 1.73
C ASN A 7 7.85 3.00 2.20
N ASN A 8 6.69 3.08 1.54
CA ASN A 8 5.62 3.97 1.96
C ASN A 8 5.25 3.73 3.41
N ALA A 9 5.12 4.79 4.20
CA ALA A 9 4.88 4.70 5.64
C ALA A 9 3.55 4.02 5.97
N TYR A 10 2.49 4.28 5.22
CA TYR A 10 1.20 3.60 5.40
C TYR A 10 1.33 2.11 5.12
N ARG A 11 2.07 1.71 4.08
CA ARG A 11 2.32 0.30 3.77
C ARG A 11 3.05 -0.40 4.91
N ILE A 12 4.09 0.22 5.45
CA ILE A 12 4.86 -0.35 6.56
C ILE A 12 3.96 -0.61 7.78
N LEU A 13 3.02 0.29 8.04
CA LEU A 13 2.05 0.13 9.13
C LEU A 13 0.84 -0.74 8.76
N GLY A 14 0.75 -1.23 7.52
CA GLY A 14 -0.40 -2.01 7.06
C GLY A 14 -1.70 -1.22 7.06
N LEU A 15 -1.62 0.08 6.83
CA LEU A 15 -2.76 1.01 6.82
C LEU A 15 -2.95 1.60 5.42
N ASP A 16 -4.15 2.11 5.16
CA ASP A 16 -4.41 2.95 3.99
C ASP A 16 -4.28 4.44 4.35
N GLY A 17 -4.32 5.30 3.33
CA GLY A 17 -4.15 6.74 3.53
C GLY A 17 -5.25 7.43 4.31
N SER A 18 -6.37 6.77 4.58
CA SER A 18 -7.47 7.34 5.38
C SER A 18 -7.25 7.25 6.89
N ALA A 19 -6.19 6.54 7.33
CA ALA A 19 -5.90 6.34 8.75
C ALA A 19 -5.61 7.65 9.47
N ASN A 20 -6.22 7.84 10.65
CA ASN A 20 -5.97 9.00 11.48
C ASN A 20 -4.76 8.78 12.41
N GLN A 21 -4.31 9.83 13.10
CA GLN A 21 -3.14 9.77 13.98
C GLN A 21 -3.31 8.74 15.10
N LYS A 22 -4.51 8.59 15.64
CA LYS A 22 -4.80 7.60 16.69
C LYS A 22 -4.58 6.16 16.17
N SER A 23 -5.08 5.87 14.96
CA SER A 23 -4.91 4.57 14.31
C SER A 23 -3.45 4.30 14.00
N ILE A 24 -2.72 5.30 13.53
CA ILE A 24 -1.29 5.22 13.23
C ILE A 24 -0.49 4.85 14.49
N LEU A 25 -0.71 5.55 15.59
CA LEU A 25 -0.03 5.28 16.86
C LEU A 25 -0.38 3.88 17.41
N LYS A 26 -1.64 3.51 17.39
CA LYS A 26 -2.10 2.20 17.84
C LYS A 26 -1.47 1.07 17.04
N ARG A 27 -1.48 1.19 15.71
CA ARG A 27 -0.92 0.18 14.82
C ARG A 27 0.58 0.05 15.01
N SER A 28 1.33 1.14 15.15
CA SER A 28 2.77 1.10 15.35
C SER A 28 3.14 0.34 16.62
N LYS A 29 2.43 0.57 17.72
CA LYS A 29 2.63 -0.15 18.99
C LYS A 29 2.29 -1.64 18.85
N GLU A 30 1.20 -1.96 18.19
CA GLU A 30 0.77 -3.34 17.93
C GLU A 30 1.84 -4.10 17.16
N ILE A 31 2.38 -3.53 16.08
CA ILE A 31 3.40 -4.16 15.27
C ILE A 31 4.68 -4.40 16.09
N ILE A 32 5.15 -3.40 16.81
CA ILE A 32 6.37 -3.51 17.65
C ILE A 32 6.20 -4.61 18.69
N ASN A 33 5.05 -4.67 19.37
CA ASN A 33 4.77 -5.70 20.35
C ASN A 33 4.80 -7.10 19.73
N ARG A 34 4.21 -7.26 18.54
CA ARG A 34 4.23 -8.54 17.84
C ARG A 34 5.63 -8.94 17.40
N LEU A 35 6.42 -8.00 16.88
CA LEU A 35 7.82 -8.25 16.50
C LEU A 35 8.67 -8.69 17.69
N ASN A 36 8.40 -8.15 18.86
CA ASN A 36 9.14 -8.50 20.08
C ASN A 36 8.91 -9.94 20.57
N ILE A 37 7.81 -10.57 20.14
CA ILE A 37 7.52 -11.97 20.45
C ILE A 37 7.69 -12.88 19.23
N ASP A 38 8.48 -12.46 18.26
CA ASP A 38 8.74 -13.18 17.01
C ASP A 38 7.47 -13.48 16.18
N ASP A 39 6.42 -12.68 16.35
CA ASP A 39 5.18 -12.77 15.58
C ASP A 39 5.16 -11.69 14.49
N TYR A 40 5.61 -12.04 13.27
CA TYR A 40 5.68 -11.09 12.16
C TYR A 40 4.27 -10.81 11.62
N PRO A 41 3.76 -9.55 11.73
CA PRO A 41 2.42 -9.22 11.25
C PRO A 41 2.40 -9.04 9.73
N GLU A 42 1.33 -9.56 9.11
CA GLU A 42 1.05 -9.39 7.69
C GLU A 42 -0.32 -8.73 7.51
N TYR A 43 -0.44 -7.89 6.48
CA TYR A 43 -1.67 -7.15 6.20
C TYR A 43 -2.01 -7.23 4.71
N ASN A 44 -3.30 -7.05 4.38
CA ASN A 44 -3.79 -7.16 2.99
C ASN A 44 -3.07 -6.21 2.03
N LEU A 45 -2.73 -5.01 2.46
CA LEU A 45 -2.04 -4.02 1.63
C LEU A 45 -0.52 -4.22 1.53
N ASP A 46 0.02 -5.32 2.05
CA ASP A 46 1.43 -5.66 1.82
C ASP A 46 1.72 -5.95 0.35
N ILE A 47 0.75 -6.48 -0.36
CA ILE A 47 0.75 -6.72 -1.81
C ILE A 47 1.93 -7.60 -2.26
N ASN A 48 2.52 -8.36 -1.36
CA ASN A 48 3.62 -9.31 -1.62
C ASN A 48 4.79 -8.72 -2.45
N LEU A 49 5.10 -7.43 -2.24
CA LEU A 49 6.18 -6.76 -2.96
C LEU A 49 7.58 -7.12 -2.44
N SER A 50 7.68 -7.58 -1.20
CA SER A 50 8.93 -8.02 -0.57
C SER A 50 8.59 -8.97 0.56
N GLU A 51 9.52 -9.87 0.91
CA GLU A 51 9.25 -10.87 1.94
C GLU A 51 9.04 -10.21 3.31
N LYS A 52 10.08 -9.90 4.02
CA LYS A 52 9.97 -9.29 5.36
C LYS A 52 10.57 -7.89 5.35
N PHE A 53 9.74 -6.89 5.60
CA PHE A 53 10.16 -5.49 5.58
C PHE A 53 9.85 -4.73 6.87
N ARG A 54 9.07 -5.33 7.78
CA ARG A 54 8.72 -4.71 9.05
C ARG A 54 9.77 -5.03 10.11
N THR A 55 10.43 -4.00 10.59
CA THR A 55 11.34 -4.04 11.73
C THR A 55 10.96 -2.93 12.69
N GLU A 56 11.42 -3.00 13.94
CA GLU A 56 11.19 -1.90 14.89
C GLU A 56 11.70 -0.57 14.34
N GLU A 57 12.84 -0.57 13.68
CA GLU A 57 13.41 0.61 13.03
C GLU A 57 12.54 1.15 11.92
N SER A 58 12.06 0.29 11.01
CA SER A 58 11.21 0.71 9.89
C SER A 58 9.86 1.23 10.36
N VAL A 59 9.28 0.64 11.39
CA VAL A 59 8.02 1.08 11.99
C VAL A 59 8.16 2.44 12.66
N ASN A 60 9.24 2.65 13.43
CA ASN A 60 9.51 3.94 14.07
C ASN A 60 9.77 5.04 13.04
N ASP A 61 10.50 4.74 11.98
CA ASP A 61 10.73 5.67 10.88
C ASP A 61 9.42 6.04 10.17
N ALA A 62 8.57 5.06 9.88
CA ALA A 62 7.25 5.29 9.29
C ALA A 62 6.40 6.20 10.17
N LEU A 63 6.40 5.96 11.48
CA LEU A 63 5.67 6.78 12.45
C LEU A 63 6.15 8.24 12.41
N LYS A 64 7.45 8.47 12.39
CA LYS A 64 8.03 9.82 12.31
C LYS A 64 7.62 10.54 11.01
N ARG A 65 7.66 9.84 9.88
CA ARG A 65 7.27 10.41 8.59
C ARG A 65 5.80 10.83 8.57
N LEU A 66 4.92 10.05 9.18
CA LEU A 66 3.49 10.36 9.23
C LEU A 66 3.13 11.43 10.26
N GLN A 67 3.99 11.69 11.24
CA GLN A 67 3.83 12.79 12.21
C GLN A 67 4.22 14.14 11.62
N ASN A 68 5.11 14.17 10.63
CA ASN A 68 5.51 15.39 9.93
C ASN A 68 4.51 15.69 8.82
N MET A 69 3.83 16.84 8.88
CA MET A 69 2.75 17.18 7.94
C MET A 69 3.20 17.17 6.47
N LYS A 70 4.40 17.65 6.17
CA LYS A 70 4.95 17.68 4.81
C LYS A 70 5.22 16.26 4.28
N ASN A 71 5.84 15.42 5.07
CA ASN A 71 6.12 14.04 4.72
C ASN A 71 4.84 13.19 4.65
N ASN A 72 3.87 13.47 5.53
CA ASN A 72 2.57 12.80 5.53
C ASN A 72 1.83 12.99 4.20
N LEU A 73 1.82 14.20 3.65
CA LEU A 73 1.20 14.46 2.34
C LEU A 73 1.86 13.65 1.22
N HIS A 74 3.19 13.58 1.22
CA HIS A 74 3.93 12.77 0.25
C HIS A 74 3.55 11.28 0.36
N GLU A 75 3.57 10.73 1.57
CA GLU A 75 3.19 9.34 1.80
C GLU A 75 1.74 9.06 1.39
N TYR A 76 0.82 9.98 1.70
CA TYR A 76 -0.59 9.90 1.35
C TYR A 76 -0.81 9.83 -0.16
N PHE A 77 -0.14 10.66 -0.94
CA PHE A 77 -0.31 10.71 -2.39
C PHE A 77 0.20 9.45 -3.09
N PHE A 78 1.14 8.75 -2.49
CA PHE A 78 1.75 7.55 -3.08
C PHE A 78 1.28 6.26 -2.41
N TRP A 79 0.08 6.26 -1.83
CA TRP A 79 -0.52 5.05 -1.29
C TRP A 79 -2.03 5.02 -1.52
N PHE A 80 -2.56 3.80 -1.42
CA PHE A 80 -3.99 3.57 -1.59
C PHE A 80 -4.80 4.20 -0.47
N ASN A 81 -6.02 4.65 -0.80
CA ASN A 81 -6.94 5.26 0.13
C ASN A 81 -8.25 4.47 0.12
N ILE A 82 -8.63 3.91 1.27
CA ILE A 82 -9.87 3.17 1.40
C ILE A 82 -10.91 4.11 2.03
N ALA A 83 -11.73 4.73 1.18
CA ALA A 83 -12.74 5.69 1.60
C ALA A 83 -14.14 5.06 1.68
N ASP A 84 -14.40 4.00 0.92
CA ASP A 84 -15.70 3.35 0.84
C ASP A 84 -15.59 1.87 0.45
N THR A 85 -16.74 1.22 0.27
CA THR A 85 -16.81 -0.21 -0.08
C THR A 85 -16.22 -0.54 -1.45
N VAL A 86 -16.21 0.40 -2.39
CA VAL A 86 -15.58 0.20 -3.70
C VAL A 86 -14.08 0.01 -3.54
N ASP A 87 -13.45 0.86 -2.73
CA ASP A 87 -12.03 0.75 -2.42
C ASP A 87 -11.72 -0.53 -1.62
N GLU A 88 -12.58 -0.89 -0.66
CA GLU A 88 -12.43 -2.13 0.09
C GLU A 88 -12.43 -3.33 -0.84
N ASP A 89 -13.41 -3.44 -1.72
CA ASP A 89 -13.54 -4.54 -2.67
C ASP A 89 -12.34 -4.63 -3.60
N ALA A 90 -11.89 -3.51 -4.15
CA ALA A 90 -10.72 -3.49 -5.03
C ALA A 90 -9.43 -3.89 -4.28
N CYS A 91 -9.22 -3.37 -3.08
CA CYS A 91 -8.04 -3.69 -2.27
C CYS A 91 -8.02 -5.16 -1.82
N ASP A 92 -9.19 -5.76 -1.58
CA ASP A 92 -9.26 -7.18 -1.23
C ASP A 92 -8.69 -8.09 -2.32
N TYR A 93 -8.84 -7.73 -3.59
CA TYR A 93 -8.22 -8.47 -4.69
C TYR A 93 -6.69 -8.34 -4.71
N LEU A 94 -6.14 -7.24 -4.23
CA LEU A 94 -4.69 -6.99 -4.26
C LEU A 94 -3.90 -7.94 -3.35
N GLN A 95 -4.53 -8.51 -2.32
CA GLN A 95 -3.88 -9.45 -1.41
C GLN A 95 -3.44 -10.74 -2.10
N TYR A 96 -4.07 -11.11 -3.20
CA TYR A 96 -3.87 -12.42 -3.84
C TYR A 96 -2.67 -12.46 -4.79
N ASN A 97 -2.03 -11.37 -5.12
CA ASN A 97 -0.86 -11.32 -6.01
C ASN A 97 -1.02 -12.15 -7.31
N ASP A 98 -2.23 -12.22 -7.83
CA ASP A 98 -2.61 -12.95 -9.04
C ASP A 98 -3.01 -11.93 -10.11
N ILE A 99 -2.60 -12.17 -11.35
CA ILE A 99 -2.89 -11.26 -12.46
C ILE A 99 -4.41 -11.08 -12.69
N ASP A 100 -5.18 -12.15 -12.54
CA ASP A 100 -6.63 -12.09 -12.69
C ASP A 100 -7.27 -11.25 -11.58
N ALA A 101 -6.78 -11.37 -10.34
CA ALA A 101 -7.23 -10.57 -9.21
C ALA A 101 -6.86 -9.08 -9.39
N ILE A 102 -5.69 -8.80 -9.92
CA ILE A 102 -5.27 -7.42 -10.22
C ILE A 102 -6.17 -6.82 -11.30
N ASP A 103 -6.48 -7.57 -12.35
CA ASP A 103 -7.40 -7.14 -13.40
C ASP A 103 -8.81 -6.84 -12.86
N ASP A 104 -9.30 -7.65 -11.91
CA ASP A 104 -10.57 -7.41 -11.22
C ASP A 104 -10.55 -6.10 -10.44
N ALA A 105 -9.48 -5.82 -9.71
CA ALA A 105 -9.31 -4.55 -8.99
C ALA A 105 -9.29 -3.35 -9.95
N ILE A 106 -8.58 -3.46 -11.07
CA ILE A 106 -8.54 -2.44 -12.12
C ILE A 106 -9.95 -2.15 -12.64
N GLU A 107 -10.71 -3.19 -12.94
CA GLU A 107 -12.07 -3.06 -13.46
C GLU A 107 -13.00 -2.35 -12.47
N ILE A 108 -12.92 -2.70 -11.18
CA ILE A 108 -13.71 -2.07 -10.12
C ILE A 108 -13.46 -0.55 -10.09
N TRP A 109 -12.20 -0.13 -10.01
CA TRP A 109 -11.86 1.30 -9.94
C TRP A 109 -12.12 2.02 -11.26
N LYS A 110 -11.89 1.37 -12.40
CA LYS A 110 -12.14 1.94 -13.73
C LYS A 110 -13.62 2.24 -13.93
N ASN A 111 -14.50 1.33 -13.57
CA ASN A 111 -15.95 1.54 -13.67
C ASN A 111 -16.45 2.60 -12.71
N ALA A 112 -15.92 2.64 -11.47
CA ALA A 112 -16.29 3.62 -10.45
C ALA A 112 -15.76 5.02 -10.75
N SER A 113 -14.64 5.15 -11.46
CA SER A 113 -13.99 6.44 -11.73
C SER A 113 -14.77 7.38 -12.66
N ASN A 114 -15.85 6.90 -13.27
CA ASN A 114 -16.75 7.72 -14.07
C ASN A 114 -17.60 8.70 -13.24
N ILE A 115 -17.60 8.57 -11.92
CA ILE A 115 -18.29 9.47 -11.00
C ILE A 115 -17.53 10.81 -10.94
N LYS A 116 -18.22 11.90 -11.26
CA LYS A 116 -17.62 13.25 -11.30
C LYS A 116 -17.76 13.97 -9.96
N ASN A 117 -17.01 13.50 -8.95
CA ASN A 117 -16.95 14.15 -7.64
C ASN A 117 -15.62 13.80 -6.96
N SER A 118 -15.43 14.22 -5.70
CA SER A 118 -14.22 13.92 -4.93
C SER A 118 -13.97 12.42 -4.78
N THR A 119 -15.02 11.62 -4.69
CA THR A 119 -14.93 10.15 -4.60
C THR A 119 -14.35 9.57 -5.89
N GLY A 120 -14.79 10.05 -7.05
CA GLY A 120 -14.23 9.62 -8.34
C GLY A 120 -12.75 9.96 -8.48
N LEU A 121 -12.29 11.06 -7.91
CA LEU A 121 -10.87 11.42 -7.88
C LEU A 121 -10.05 10.44 -7.04
N CYS A 122 -10.58 9.98 -5.90
CA CYS A 122 -9.94 8.95 -5.08
C CYS A 122 -9.79 7.64 -5.85
N TYR A 123 -10.82 7.22 -6.58
CA TYR A 123 -10.76 6.01 -7.40
C TYR A 123 -9.68 6.12 -8.49
N LYS A 124 -9.59 7.27 -9.14
CA LYS A 124 -8.55 7.55 -10.15
C LYS A 124 -7.16 7.51 -9.57
N LYS A 125 -6.97 8.07 -8.38
CA LYS A 125 -5.70 8.03 -7.66
C LYS A 125 -5.28 6.58 -7.37
N ASN A 126 -6.17 5.78 -6.79
CA ASN A 126 -5.91 4.38 -6.48
C ASN A 126 -5.60 3.57 -7.74
N LEU A 127 -6.35 3.78 -8.81
CA LEU A 127 -6.12 3.13 -10.09
C LEU A 127 -4.74 3.50 -10.67
N SER A 128 -4.36 4.76 -10.61
CA SER A 128 -3.05 5.23 -11.07
C SER A 128 -1.90 4.60 -10.28
N LEU A 129 -2.05 4.47 -8.96
CA LEU A 129 -1.08 3.79 -8.11
C LEU A 129 -0.95 2.31 -8.48
N LEU A 130 -2.06 1.65 -8.75
CA LEU A 130 -2.05 0.24 -9.14
C LEU A 130 -1.30 0.04 -10.46
N TYR A 131 -1.50 0.91 -11.46
CA TYR A 131 -0.74 0.86 -12.71
C TYR A 131 0.77 1.05 -12.46
N CYS A 132 1.14 1.98 -11.57
CA CYS A 132 2.56 2.18 -11.19
C CYS A 132 3.14 0.92 -10.54
N LEU A 133 2.39 0.26 -9.66
CA LEU A 133 2.82 -0.99 -9.03
C LEU A 133 2.99 -2.12 -10.03
N MET A 134 2.12 -2.22 -11.02
CA MET A 134 2.23 -3.23 -12.07
C MET A 134 3.48 -3.05 -12.91
N LEU A 135 3.77 -1.82 -13.32
CA LEU A 135 5.01 -1.50 -14.03
C LEU A 135 6.25 -1.85 -13.21
N PHE A 136 6.23 -1.56 -11.93
CA PHE A 136 7.31 -1.90 -11.01
C PHE A 136 7.52 -3.42 -10.91
N LYS A 137 6.43 -4.21 -10.82
CA LYS A 137 6.50 -5.67 -10.78
C LYS A 137 7.07 -6.24 -12.08
N GLU A 138 6.62 -5.74 -13.23
CA GLU A 138 7.12 -6.15 -14.54
C GLU A 138 8.63 -5.91 -14.67
N ASP A 139 9.09 -4.71 -14.30
CA ASP A 139 10.51 -4.36 -14.32
C ASP A 139 11.35 -5.30 -13.43
N ASN A 140 10.87 -5.63 -12.24
CA ASN A 140 11.54 -6.55 -11.35
C ASN A 140 11.56 -7.98 -11.88
N ASP A 141 10.48 -8.44 -12.47
CA ASP A 141 10.40 -9.78 -13.05
C ASP A 141 11.36 -9.91 -14.25
N GLU A 142 11.46 -8.88 -15.07
CA GLU A 142 12.43 -8.84 -16.18
C GLU A 142 13.86 -8.88 -15.67
N LEU A 143 14.20 -8.09 -14.65
CA LEU A 143 15.54 -8.09 -14.05
C LEU A 143 15.88 -9.45 -13.45
N LEU A 144 14.93 -10.12 -12.84
CA LEU A 144 15.08 -11.45 -12.28
C LEU A 144 15.34 -12.49 -13.40
N LYS A 145 14.61 -12.41 -14.50
CA LYS A 145 14.80 -13.27 -15.67
C LYS A 145 16.19 -13.06 -16.30
N GLU A 146 16.64 -11.82 -16.43
CA GLU A 146 17.98 -11.50 -16.94
C GLU A 146 19.07 -12.05 -16.02
N SER A 147 18.91 -11.99 -14.71
CA SER A 147 19.88 -12.52 -13.74
C SER A 147 19.95 -14.04 -13.73
N LEU A 148 18.89 -14.73 -14.14
CA LEU A 148 18.82 -16.20 -14.19
C LEU A 148 19.26 -16.77 -15.55
N SER A 149 19.39 -15.94 -16.55
CA SER A 149 19.88 -16.33 -17.87
C SER A 149 21.38 -16.13 -17.97
#